data_1a0b71acd9822a88da79f59cacb5e416
#
_entry.id   1a0b71acd9822a88da79f59cacb5e416
#
_cell.length_a   1.000
_cell.length_b   1.000
_cell.length_c   1.000
_cell.angle_alpha   90.00
_cell.angle_beta   90.00
_cell.angle_gamma   90.00
#
_symmetry.space_group_name_H-M   'P 1'
#
loop_
_entity.id
_entity.type
_entity.pdbx_description
1 polymer ?
#
loop_
_entity_poly.entity_id
_entity_poly.type
_entity_poly.pdbx_seq_one_letter_code
_entity_poly.pdbx_strand_id
1 'polypeptide(L)'
;MLPYLSFNQRRKADCNDDYLFRNAPVVAYITSDWPLDAGLAAQNMELMAVSLGLGVLYNGYLARITNANEKLKDWLGIKGKTIKACMLLGYPNVSYERTAPRKEANVIWK
;
A
#
# COMPACT_ATOMS: atom_id res chain seq x y z
N MET A 1 1.34 -10.42 -3.78
CA MET A 1 0.56 -9.20 -4.15
C MET A 1 -0.92 -9.53 -4.11
N LEU A 2 -1.72 -8.67 -3.53
CA LEU A 2 -3.18 -8.83 -3.50
C LEU A 2 -3.78 -8.54 -4.89
N PRO A 3 -4.88 -9.22 -5.29
CA PRO A 3 -5.45 -9.05 -6.62
C PRO A 3 -5.98 -7.62 -6.81
N TYR A 4 -5.75 -7.07 -7.99
CA TYR A 4 -6.27 -5.78 -8.40
C TYR A 4 -7.56 -5.96 -9.21
N LEU A 5 -8.61 -5.26 -8.79
CA LEU A 5 -9.87 -5.20 -9.54
C LEU A 5 -10.03 -3.82 -10.18
N SER A 6 -10.48 -3.80 -11.44
CA SER A 6 -10.83 -2.54 -12.09
C SER A 6 -12.02 -1.89 -11.37
N PHE A 7 -12.19 -0.58 -11.60
CA PHE A 7 -13.29 0.15 -10.98
C PHE A 7 -14.67 -0.43 -11.34
N ASN A 8 -14.85 -0.85 -12.59
CA ASN A 8 -16.10 -1.46 -13.04
C ASN A 8 -16.34 -2.84 -12.43
N GLN A 9 -15.27 -3.62 -12.24
CA GLN A 9 -15.37 -4.91 -11.55
C GLN A 9 -15.74 -4.72 -10.08
N ARG A 10 -15.24 -3.66 -9.44
CA ARG A 10 -15.59 -3.34 -8.06
C ARG A 10 -17.07 -3.03 -7.89
N ARG A 11 -17.67 -2.32 -8.85
CA ARG A 11 -19.11 -2.02 -8.80
C ARG A 11 -19.99 -3.25 -8.90
N LYS A 12 -19.50 -4.30 -9.55
CA LYS A 12 -20.20 -5.58 -9.73
C LYS A 12 -19.86 -6.59 -8.64
N ALA A 13 -18.90 -6.29 -7.81
CA ALA A 13 -18.49 -7.18 -6.74
C ALA A 13 -19.60 -7.31 -5.70
N ASP A 14 -19.64 -8.46 -5.05
CA ASP A 14 -20.58 -8.72 -3.95
C ASP A 14 -20.41 -7.64 -2.88
N CYS A 15 -21.50 -7.28 -2.20
CA CYS A 15 -21.49 -6.32 -1.10
C CYS A 15 -20.56 -6.72 0.06
N ASN A 16 -20.15 -7.98 0.12
CA ASN A 16 -19.17 -8.51 1.08
C ASN A 16 -17.72 -8.36 0.63
N ASP A 17 -17.48 -7.85 -0.58
CA ASP A 17 -16.11 -7.66 -1.08
C ASP A 17 -15.47 -6.41 -0.47
N ASP A 18 -14.28 -6.58 0.07
CA ASP A 18 -13.57 -5.52 0.77
C ASP A 18 -12.62 -4.78 -0.18
N TYR A 19 -13.07 -3.66 -0.70
CA TYR A 19 -12.26 -2.83 -1.61
C TYR A 19 -11.08 -2.15 -0.94
N LEU A 20 -11.28 -1.68 0.29
CA LEU A 20 -10.29 -0.85 0.95
C LEU A 20 -9.15 -1.68 1.50
N PHE A 21 -9.48 -2.73 2.22
CA PHE A 21 -8.49 -3.53 2.94
C PHE A 21 -8.11 -4.82 2.21
N ARG A 22 -8.85 -5.20 1.18
CA ARG A 22 -8.59 -6.43 0.40
C ARG A 22 -8.48 -7.68 1.26
N ASN A 23 -9.20 -7.70 2.37
CA ASN A 23 -9.11 -8.74 3.39
C ASN A 23 -7.68 -8.92 3.94
N ALA A 24 -6.85 -7.88 3.85
CA ALA A 24 -5.50 -7.93 4.39
C ALA A 24 -5.53 -7.92 5.92
N PRO A 25 -4.77 -8.81 6.59
CA PRO A 25 -4.76 -8.87 8.04
C PRO A 25 -4.02 -7.70 8.69
N VAL A 26 -3.17 -6.98 7.95
CA VAL A 26 -2.36 -5.88 8.48
C VAL A 26 -2.42 -4.67 7.57
N VAL A 27 -2.59 -3.51 8.17
CA VAL A 27 -2.47 -2.21 7.52
C VAL A 27 -1.33 -1.45 8.19
N ALA A 28 -0.35 -1.02 7.42
CA ALA A 28 0.75 -0.20 7.90
C ALA A 28 0.60 1.23 7.37
N TYR A 29 0.49 2.18 8.29
CA TYR A 29 0.51 3.59 7.96
C TYR A 29 1.88 4.17 8.27
N ILE A 30 2.43 4.90 7.32
CA ILE A 30 3.73 5.56 7.47
C ILE A 30 3.52 7.07 7.53
N THR A 31 3.90 7.66 8.64
CA THR A 31 3.83 9.10 8.85
C THR A 31 5.23 9.67 8.87
N SER A 32 5.41 10.81 8.24
CA SER A 32 6.67 11.57 8.24
C SER A 32 6.39 12.99 7.79
N ASP A 33 7.20 13.91 8.23
CA ASP A 33 7.19 15.28 7.71
C ASP A 33 7.77 15.36 6.29
N TRP A 34 8.58 14.37 5.92
CA TRP A 34 9.29 14.32 4.65
C TRP A 34 8.80 13.13 3.79
N PRO A 35 8.22 13.41 2.61
CA PRO A 35 7.75 12.34 1.73
C PRO A 35 8.84 11.37 1.30
N LEU A 36 10.08 11.85 1.10
CA LEU A 36 11.19 11.00 0.72
C LEU A 36 11.51 9.96 1.79
N ASP A 37 11.57 10.38 3.04
CA ASP A 37 11.84 9.47 4.16
C ASP A 37 10.74 8.39 4.27
N ALA A 38 9.49 8.79 4.10
CA ALA A 38 8.37 7.85 4.09
C ALA A 38 8.48 6.84 2.95
N GLY A 39 8.86 7.29 1.76
CA GLY A 39 9.04 6.42 0.61
C GLY A 39 10.16 5.40 0.81
N LEU A 40 11.30 5.84 1.36
CA LEU A 40 12.43 4.96 1.66
C LEU A 40 12.05 3.91 2.72
N ALA A 41 11.35 4.33 3.77
CA ALA A 41 10.87 3.41 4.80
C ALA A 41 9.88 2.39 4.24
N ALA A 42 8.92 2.85 3.43
CA ALA A 42 7.93 1.98 2.79
C ALA A 42 8.59 0.93 1.90
N GLN A 43 9.56 1.34 1.09
CA GLN A 43 10.28 0.42 0.19
C GLN A 43 11.04 -0.64 0.98
N ASN A 44 11.71 -0.27 2.06
CA ASN A 44 12.41 -1.23 2.91
C ASN A 44 11.44 -2.22 3.56
N MET A 45 10.28 -1.75 4.00
CA MET A 45 9.23 -2.61 4.55
C MET A 45 8.71 -3.59 3.51
N GLU A 46 8.48 -3.13 2.28
CA GLU A 46 8.04 -3.98 1.17
C GLU A 46 9.05 -5.10 0.89
N LEU A 47 10.33 -4.75 0.76
CA LEU A 47 11.38 -5.74 0.51
C LEU A 47 11.45 -6.78 1.62
N MET A 48 11.36 -6.36 2.87
CA MET A 48 11.34 -7.28 4.00
C MET A 48 10.10 -8.18 3.97
N ALA A 49 8.92 -7.61 3.73
CA ALA A 49 7.67 -8.36 3.67
C ALA A 49 7.72 -9.43 2.58
N VAL A 50 8.20 -9.07 1.39
CA VAL A 50 8.35 -10.01 0.28
C VAL A 50 9.34 -11.12 0.61
N SER A 51 10.44 -10.80 1.30
CA SER A 51 11.41 -11.80 1.74
C SER A 51 10.83 -12.80 2.74
N LEU A 52 9.78 -12.40 3.46
CA LEU A 52 9.04 -13.27 4.40
C LEU A 52 7.87 -14.02 3.73
N GLY A 53 7.72 -13.91 2.42
CA GLY A 53 6.64 -14.57 1.68
C GLY A 53 5.30 -13.83 1.73
N LEU A 54 5.30 -12.56 2.15
CA LEU A 54 4.09 -11.74 2.22
C LEU A 54 3.86 -10.97 0.91
N GLY A 55 2.60 -10.67 0.65
CA GLY A 55 2.21 -9.73 -0.40
C GLY A 55 2.03 -8.33 0.16
N VAL A 56 2.33 -7.33 -0.65
CA VAL A 56 2.20 -5.91 -0.29
C VAL A 56 1.40 -5.18 -1.36
N LEU A 57 0.46 -4.36 -0.92
CA LEU A 57 -0.28 -3.46 -1.79
C LEU A 57 -0.23 -2.05 -1.21
N TYR A 58 0.33 -1.10 -1.96
CA TYR A 58 0.22 0.31 -1.61
C TYR A 58 -1.21 0.80 -1.86
N ASN A 59 -1.79 1.47 -0.88
CA ASN A 59 -3.18 1.91 -0.95
C ASN A 59 -3.27 3.42 -0.70
N GLY A 60 -3.22 4.18 -1.80
CA GLY A 60 -3.34 5.63 -1.74
C GLY A 60 -4.72 6.12 -1.33
N TYR A 61 -5.78 5.38 -1.68
CA TYR A 61 -7.15 5.73 -1.26
C TYR A 61 -7.30 5.69 0.25
N LEU A 62 -6.81 4.62 0.86
CA LEU A 62 -6.91 4.46 2.31
C LEU A 62 -6.11 5.55 3.04
N ALA A 63 -4.95 5.91 2.52
CA ALA A 63 -4.15 7.01 3.05
C ALA A 63 -4.93 8.33 3.01
N ARG A 64 -5.57 8.65 1.89
CA ARG A 64 -6.36 9.87 1.72
C ARG A 64 -7.58 9.90 2.64
N ILE A 65 -8.32 8.81 2.70
CA ILE A 65 -9.50 8.70 3.56
C ILE A 65 -9.11 8.86 5.02
N THR A 66 -8.05 8.23 5.45
CA THR A 66 -7.58 8.31 6.84
C THR A 66 -7.06 9.70 7.18
N ASN A 67 -6.33 10.35 6.28
CA ASN A 67 -5.88 11.74 6.47
C ASN A 67 -7.04 12.72 6.62
N ALA A 68 -8.16 12.45 5.98
CA ALA A 68 -9.37 13.28 6.08
C ALA A 68 -10.22 12.99 7.33
N ASN A 69 -9.88 11.96 8.09
CA ASN A 69 -10.65 11.51 9.25
C ASN A 69 -9.85 11.67 10.53
N GLU A 70 -10.01 12.82 11.19
CA GLU A 70 -9.28 13.14 12.42
C GLU A 70 -9.62 12.21 13.58
N LYS A 71 -10.86 11.72 13.67
CA LYS A 71 -11.26 10.77 14.70
C LYS A 71 -10.53 9.44 14.56
N LEU A 72 -10.38 8.96 13.31
CA LEU A 72 -9.64 7.75 13.04
C LEU A 72 -8.16 7.92 13.31
N LYS A 73 -7.58 9.06 12.94
CA LYS A 73 -6.18 9.38 13.24
C LYS A 73 -5.92 9.44 14.75
N ASP A 74 -6.85 10.02 15.51
CA ASP A 74 -6.76 10.06 16.95
C ASP A 74 -6.80 8.65 17.55
N TRP A 75 -7.74 7.81 17.08
CA TRP A 75 -7.84 6.41 17.51
C TRP A 75 -6.56 5.62 17.18
N LEU A 76 -5.93 5.88 16.03
CA LEU A 76 -4.67 5.24 15.62
C LEU A 76 -3.45 5.77 16.41
N GLY A 77 -3.60 6.84 17.16
CA GLY A 77 -2.49 7.45 17.90
C GLY A 77 -1.57 8.34 17.04
N ILE A 78 -2.03 8.78 15.89
CA ILE A 78 -1.27 9.62 14.94
C ILE A 78 -1.92 10.99 14.71
N LYS A 79 -2.66 11.49 15.69
CA LYS A 79 -3.28 12.81 15.62
C LYS A 79 -2.25 13.89 15.31
N GLY A 80 -2.58 14.78 14.39
CA GLY A 80 -1.68 15.86 13.96
C GLY A 80 -0.57 15.45 13.01
N LYS A 81 -0.45 14.17 12.68
CA LYS A 81 0.52 13.66 11.70
C LYS A 81 -0.15 13.41 10.36
N THR A 82 0.62 13.53 9.28
CA THR A 82 0.15 13.24 7.93
C THR A 82 0.65 11.88 7.49
N ILE A 83 -0.26 11.03 7.02
CA ILE A 83 0.08 9.74 6.43
C ILE A 83 0.64 9.99 5.03
N LYS A 84 1.86 9.55 4.79
CA LYS A 84 2.54 9.66 3.49
C LYS A 84 2.45 8.39 2.67
N ALA A 85 2.34 7.25 3.33
CA ALA A 85 2.15 5.98 2.65
C ALA A 85 1.27 5.05 3.49
N CYS A 86 0.51 4.22 2.80
CA CYS A 86 -0.31 3.17 3.41
C CYS A 86 -0.08 1.88 2.65
N MET A 87 0.20 0.82 3.37
CA MET A 87 0.47 -0.49 2.82
C MET A 87 -0.46 -1.53 3.42
N LEU A 88 -1.03 -2.37 2.58
CA LEU A 88 -1.73 -3.57 3.00
C LEU A 88 -0.77 -4.75 2.92
N LEU A 89 -0.70 -5.54 3.97
CA LEU A 89 0.17 -6.70 4.06
C LEU A 89 -0.67 -7.94 4.30
N GLY A 90 -0.36 -9.00 3.58
CA GLY A 90 -1.09 -10.24 3.72
C GLY A 90 -0.44 -11.38 2.92
N TYR A 91 -1.13 -12.51 2.90
CA TYR A 91 -0.66 -13.66 2.13
C TYR A 91 -1.15 -13.52 0.69
N PRO A 92 -0.22 -13.55 -0.31
CA PRO A 92 -0.62 -13.42 -1.70
C PRO A 92 -1.34 -14.69 -2.17
N ASN A 93 -2.39 -14.49 -2.97
CA ASN A 93 -3.08 -15.59 -3.64
C ASN A 93 -2.75 -15.66 -5.14
N VAL A 94 -1.80 -14.82 -5.58
CA VAL A 94 -1.33 -14.75 -6.97
C VAL A 94 0.18 -14.84 -6.95
N SER A 95 0.74 -15.65 -7.85
CA SER A 95 2.17 -15.73 -8.08
C SER A 95 2.47 -15.26 -9.51
N TYR A 96 3.42 -14.35 -9.64
CA TYR A 96 3.86 -13.85 -10.94
C TYR A 96 5.12 -14.60 -11.38
N GLU A 97 5.15 -15.03 -12.63
CA GLU A 97 6.29 -15.76 -13.20
C GLU A 97 7.48 -14.85 -13.47
N ARG A 98 7.23 -13.55 -13.66
CA ARG A 98 8.27 -12.57 -13.97
C ARG A 98 7.88 -11.18 -13.48
N THR A 99 8.86 -10.29 -13.39
CA THR A 99 8.64 -8.88 -13.08
C THR A 99 7.94 -8.18 -14.25
N ALA A 100 7.24 -7.08 -13.93
CA ALA A 100 6.65 -6.22 -14.95
C ALA A 100 7.74 -5.65 -15.87
N PRO A 101 7.49 -5.54 -17.18
CA PRO A 101 8.43 -4.92 -18.10
C PRO A 101 8.62 -3.44 -17.74
N ARG A 102 9.86 -2.96 -17.82
CA ARG A 102 10.22 -1.58 -17.52
C ARG A 102 11.03 -0.98 -18.66
N LYS A 103 10.93 0.32 -18.81
CA LYS A 103 11.79 1.06 -19.72
C LYS A 103 13.22 1.05 -19.21
N GLU A 104 14.17 1.10 -20.15
CA GLU A 104 15.57 1.26 -19.79
C GLU A 104 15.80 2.56 -19.03
N ALA A 105 16.70 2.51 -18.06
CA ALA A 105 17.07 3.70 -17.31
C ALA A 105 17.90 4.64 -18.18
N ASN A 106 17.60 5.93 -18.09
CA ASN A 106 18.46 6.95 -18.72
C ASN A 106 19.59 7.29 -17.74
N VAL A 107 20.74 6.67 -17.96
CA VAL A 107 21.93 6.82 -17.10
C VAL A 107 23.06 7.43 -17.88
N ILE A 108 23.65 8.48 -17.34
CA ILE A 108 24.83 9.15 -17.91
C ILE A 108 26.05 8.79 -17.06
N TRP A 109 27.01 8.15 -17.68
CA TRP A 109 28.28 7.79 -17.04
C TRP A 109 29.32 8.88 -17.32
N LYS A 110 29.98 9.36 -16.30
CA LYS A 110 31.06 10.35 -16.42
C LYS A 110 32.35 9.84 -15.79
#